data_04b6518d40b46b62b34673048b99c5ae
#
_entry.id   04b6518d40b46b62b34673048b99c5ae
#
_cell.length_a   1.000
_cell.length_b   1.000
_cell.length_c   1.000
_cell.angle_alpha   90.00
_cell.angle_beta   90.00
_cell.angle_gamma   90.00
#
_symmetry.space_group_name_H-M   'P 1'
#
loop_
_entity.id
_entity.type
_entity.pdbx_description
1 polymer ?
#
loop_
_entity_poly.entity_id
_entity_poly.type
_entity_poly.pdbx_seq_one_letter_code
_entity_poly.pdbx_strand_id
1 'polypeptide(L)'
;MLTIKKLTKAHAGRTLFRETEMTINWGERVALVGPNGAGKSTLFRMILGEDTPDEGSISLDEYAIVGYLPQEASEPKDETVLEIAMGVTPEMERAIHIIRMSENANKTDTPEYADAIDTFNAANGYQLEPKAKKILKGLAFRESDFHRPAREMSGGWIMRAYLAKLLVLEPDLLMLDEPTNHLDLLSLLWLQRYLKNYPGAILMISHDRDFMDELVENVYDIDNEELVEYRGNY
;
A
#
# COMPACT_ATOMS: atom_id res chain seq x y z
N MET A 1 -3.14 16.12 -7.64
CA MET A 1 -2.26 14.98 -7.35
C MET A 1 -2.26 13.93 -8.46
N LEU A 2 -3.37 13.22 -8.73
CA LEU A 2 -3.54 12.34 -9.90
C LEU A 2 -4.60 12.91 -10.82
N THR A 3 -4.33 12.96 -12.13
CA THR A 3 -5.28 13.41 -13.16
C THR A 3 -5.22 12.48 -14.36
N ILE A 4 -6.38 11.98 -14.77
CA ILE A 4 -6.59 11.16 -15.95
C ILE A 4 -7.44 11.96 -16.92
N LYS A 5 -6.99 12.08 -18.19
CA LYS A 5 -7.67 12.86 -19.21
C LYS A 5 -7.86 12.04 -20.48
N LYS A 6 -9.11 11.97 -20.96
CA LYS A 6 -9.49 11.32 -22.23
C LYS A 6 -8.90 9.93 -22.39
N LEU A 7 -8.90 9.18 -21.28
CA LEU A 7 -8.32 7.84 -21.24
C LEU A 7 -9.14 6.88 -22.08
N THR A 8 -8.49 6.27 -23.05
CA THR A 8 -9.04 5.14 -23.82
C THR A 8 -8.13 3.94 -23.66
N LYS A 9 -8.71 2.79 -23.37
CA LYS A 9 -8.00 1.51 -23.25
C LYS A 9 -8.85 0.36 -23.73
N ALA A 10 -8.30 -0.46 -24.61
CA ALA A 10 -8.86 -1.75 -24.99
C ALA A 10 -7.95 -2.89 -24.49
N HIS A 11 -8.53 -4.01 -24.16
CA HIS A 11 -7.81 -5.23 -23.79
C HIS A 11 -8.44 -6.44 -24.47
N ALA A 12 -7.63 -7.24 -25.18
CA ALA A 12 -8.08 -8.42 -25.92
C ALA A 12 -9.29 -8.17 -26.84
N GLY A 13 -9.34 -7.01 -27.52
CA GLY A 13 -10.41 -6.63 -28.44
C GLY A 13 -11.68 -6.10 -27.79
N ARG A 14 -11.70 -5.95 -26.45
CA ARG A 14 -12.79 -5.32 -25.71
C ARG A 14 -12.33 -3.94 -25.20
N THR A 15 -13.13 -2.91 -25.45
CA THR A 15 -12.90 -1.59 -24.85
C THR A 15 -13.22 -1.67 -23.36
N LEU A 16 -12.29 -1.19 -22.52
CA LEU A 16 -12.46 -1.06 -21.08
C LEU A 16 -12.80 0.37 -20.68
N PHE A 17 -12.15 1.35 -21.33
CA PHE A 17 -12.34 2.78 -21.09
C PHE A 17 -12.42 3.53 -22.41
N ARG A 18 -13.31 4.53 -22.49
CA ARG A 18 -13.52 5.37 -23.67
C ARG A 18 -13.56 6.84 -23.27
N GLU A 19 -12.52 7.59 -23.65
CA GLU A 19 -12.38 9.03 -23.39
C GLU A 19 -12.69 9.46 -21.95
N THR A 20 -12.45 8.59 -20.97
CA THR A 20 -12.84 8.80 -19.57
C THR A 20 -11.89 9.72 -18.83
N GLU A 21 -12.37 10.37 -17.77
CA GLU A 21 -11.62 11.29 -16.94
C GLU A 21 -11.74 10.95 -15.47
N MET A 22 -10.70 11.22 -14.69
CA MET A 22 -10.67 11.03 -13.25
C MET A 22 -9.69 12.00 -12.62
N THR A 23 -10.04 12.54 -11.45
CA THR A 23 -9.13 13.38 -10.67
C THR A 23 -9.17 12.95 -9.21
N ILE A 24 -7.98 12.82 -8.60
CA ILE A 24 -7.83 12.60 -7.16
C ILE A 24 -6.94 13.72 -6.62
N ASN A 25 -7.47 14.47 -5.66
CA ASN A 25 -6.73 15.53 -4.97
C ASN A 25 -5.99 14.98 -3.74
N TRP A 26 -5.11 15.80 -3.17
CA TRP A 26 -4.42 15.48 -1.94
C TRP A 26 -5.42 15.25 -0.80
N GLY A 27 -5.23 14.16 -0.05
CA GLY A 27 -6.06 13.82 1.10
C GLY A 27 -7.46 13.28 0.78
N GLU A 28 -7.84 13.15 -0.49
CA GLU A 28 -9.14 12.57 -0.86
C GLU A 28 -9.19 11.04 -0.63
N ARG A 29 -10.38 10.55 -0.33
CA ARG A 29 -10.70 9.12 -0.20
C ARG A 29 -11.67 8.75 -1.29
N VAL A 30 -11.17 7.97 -2.25
CA VAL A 30 -11.86 7.63 -3.48
C VAL A 30 -12.03 6.13 -3.59
N ALA A 31 -13.23 5.66 -3.87
CA ALA A 31 -13.49 4.28 -4.25
C ALA A 31 -13.61 4.16 -5.77
N LEU A 32 -13.06 3.08 -6.31
CA LEU A 32 -13.26 2.63 -7.68
C LEU A 32 -14.11 1.37 -7.65
N VAL A 33 -15.31 1.45 -8.22
CA VAL A 33 -16.27 0.35 -8.25
C VAL A 33 -16.61 -0.03 -9.67
N GLY A 34 -17.30 -1.13 -9.84
CA GLY A 34 -17.71 -1.67 -11.13
C GLY A 34 -17.68 -3.19 -11.15
N PRO A 35 -18.30 -3.82 -12.15
CA PRO A 35 -18.38 -5.28 -12.24
C PRO A 35 -17.01 -5.94 -12.42
N ASN A 36 -16.94 -7.25 -12.19
CA ASN A 36 -15.71 -8.01 -12.46
C ASN A 36 -15.36 -7.94 -13.94
N GLY A 37 -14.08 -7.68 -14.24
CA GLY A 37 -13.59 -7.50 -15.60
C GLY A 37 -13.93 -6.13 -16.23
N ALA A 38 -14.43 -5.16 -15.47
CA ALA A 38 -14.67 -3.79 -15.96
C ALA A 38 -13.39 -2.99 -16.23
N GLY A 39 -12.24 -3.45 -15.73
CA GLY A 39 -10.95 -2.77 -15.94
C GLY A 39 -10.34 -2.13 -14.69
N LYS A 40 -10.90 -2.36 -13.48
CA LYS A 40 -10.38 -1.78 -12.23
C LYS A 40 -8.87 -2.00 -12.05
N SER A 41 -8.42 -3.25 -12.10
CA SER A 41 -6.99 -3.59 -11.96
C SER A 41 -6.15 -3.12 -13.15
N THR A 42 -6.74 -2.98 -14.35
CA THR A 42 -6.07 -2.38 -15.51
C THR A 42 -5.82 -0.90 -15.28
N LEU A 43 -6.80 -0.17 -14.72
CA LEU A 43 -6.64 1.23 -14.35
C LEU A 43 -5.53 1.40 -13.31
N PHE A 44 -5.50 0.53 -12.29
CA PHE A 44 -4.44 0.54 -11.27
C PHE A 44 -3.06 0.34 -11.91
N ARG A 45 -2.89 -0.65 -12.79
CA ARG A 45 -1.62 -0.88 -13.50
C ARG A 45 -1.20 0.32 -14.37
N MET A 46 -2.16 0.99 -15.02
CA MET A 46 -1.86 2.19 -15.79
C MET A 46 -1.43 3.35 -14.90
N ILE A 47 -2.04 3.55 -13.72
CA ILE A 47 -1.61 4.56 -12.75
C ILE A 47 -0.20 4.27 -12.23
N LEU A 48 0.14 2.98 -12.04
CA LEU A 48 1.47 2.53 -11.60
C LEU A 48 2.54 2.59 -12.72
N GLY A 49 2.14 2.88 -13.96
CA GLY A 49 3.04 2.88 -15.12
C GLY A 49 3.43 1.48 -15.61
N GLU A 50 2.75 0.43 -15.15
CA GLU A 50 2.95 -0.98 -15.58
C GLU A 50 2.23 -1.30 -16.88
N ASP A 51 1.26 -0.47 -17.27
CA ASP A 51 0.53 -0.52 -18.53
C ASP A 51 0.37 0.91 -19.06
N THR A 52 0.12 1.05 -20.37
CA THR A 52 -0.06 2.35 -21.02
C THR A 52 -1.47 2.49 -21.58
N PRO A 53 -2.09 3.69 -21.51
CA PRO A 53 -3.32 3.94 -22.23
C PRO A 53 -3.10 3.87 -23.75
N ASP A 54 -4.14 3.53 -24.50
CA ASP A 54 -4.11 3.54 -25.96
C ASP A 54 -4.24 4.99 -26.46
N GLU A 55 -5.06 5.80 -25.76
CA GLU A 55 -5.20 7.25 -25.99
C GLU A 55 -5.39 7.98 -24.63
N GLY A 56 -5.14 9.29 -24.63
CA GLY A 56 -5.24 10.12 -23.43
C GLY A 56 -3.97 10.14 -22.61
N SER A 57 -4.08 10.57 -21.35
CA SER A 57 -2.94 10.69 -20.46
C SER A 57 -3.29 10.45 -19.00
N ILE A 58 -2.32 9.92 -18.26
CA ILE A 58 -2.34 9.82 -16.80
C ILE A 58 -1.19 10.66 -16.30
N SER A 59 -1.47 11.61 -15.43
CA SER A 59 -0.50 12.51 -14.84
C SER A 59 -0.55 12.38 -13.32
N LEU A 60 0.59 12.07 -12.73
CA LEU A 60 0.81 12.10 -11.29
C LEU A 60 1.76 13.27 -10.98
N ASP A 61 1.59 13.89 -9.82
CA ASP A 61 2.54 14.90 -9.34
C ASP A 61 3.95 14.30 -9.27
N GLU A 62 4.97 15.04 -9.75
CA GLU A 62 6.34 14.55 -9.92
C GLU A 62 6.98 14.04 -8.62
N TYR A 63 6.56 14.60 -7.48
CA TYR A 63 7.11 14.23 -6.17
C TYR A 63 6.20 13.30 -5.36
N ALA A 64 5.03 12.93 -5.90
CA ALA A 64 4.09 12.07 -5.20
C ALA A 64 4.57 10.62 -5.16
N ILE A 65 4.67 10.09 -3.95
CA ILE A 65 5.00 8.69 -3.71
C ILE A 65 3.71 7.87 -3.75
N VAL A 66 3.69 6.86 -4.60
CA VAL A 66 2.57 5.92 -4.72
C VAL A 66 2.90 4.63 -3.99
N GLY A 67 2.00 4.19 -3.12
CA GLY A 67 2.06 2.88 -2.49
C GLY A 67 0.89 2.02 -2.96
N TYR A 68 1.16 0.78 -3.33
CA TYR A 68 0.14 -0.14 -3.85
C TYR A 68 0.11 -1.45 -3.09
N LEU A 69 -1.08 -1.84 -2.64
CA LEU A 69 -1.38 -3.17 -2.11
C LEU A 69 -2.12 -3.96 -3.19
N PRO A 70 -1.49 -4.96 -3.81
CA PRO A 70 -2.15 -5.83 -4.77
C PRO A 70 -3.10 -6.82 -4.07
N GLN A 71 -3.99 -7.43 -4.82
CA GLN A 71 -4.91 -8.46 -4.32
C GLN A 71 -4.19 -9.71 -3.79
N GLU A 72 -3.03 -10.04 -4.35
CA GLU A 72 -2.18 -11.15 -3.95
C GLU A 72 -0.76 -10.66 -3.65
N ALA A 73 -0.19 -11.11 -2.54
CA ALA A 73 1.18 -10.78 -2.18
C ALA A 73 2.19 -11.59 -2.99
N SER A 74 3.30 -10.95 -3.33
CA SER A 74 4.49 -11.68 -3.78
C SER A 74 5.02 -12.59 -2.67
N GLU A 75 5.67 -13.68 -3.04
CA GLU A 75 6.33 -14.55 -2.06
C GLU A 75 7.39 -13.76 -1.28
N PRO A 76 7.34 -13.80 0.07
CA PRO A 76 8.33 -13.11 0.88
C PRO A 76 9.69 -13.81 0.75
N LYS A 77 10.74 -13.04 0.84
CA LYS A 77 12.11 -13.54 0.96
C LYS A 77 12.37 -14.04 2.40
N ASP A 78 13.60 -13.98 2.84
CA ASP A 78 14.00 -14.39 4.21
C ASP A 78 13.73 -13.30 5.28
N GLU A 79 12.94 -12.26 4.93
CA GLU A 79 12.60 -11.16 5.84
C GLU A 79 11.66 -11.65 6.97
N THR A 80 11.79 -11.04 8.13
CA THR A 80 10.82 -11.19 9.21
C THR A 80 9.58 -10.32 8.95
N VAL A 81 8.48 -10.62 9.64
CA VAL A 81 7.25 -9.81 9.59
C VAL A 81 7.54 -8.33 9.89
N LEU A 82 8.37 -8.05 10.88
CA LEU A 82 8.72 -6.68 11.26
C LEU A 82 9.57 -5.99 10.19
N GLU A 83 10.52 -6.67 9.59
CA GLU A 83 11.34 -6.13 8.50
C GLU A 83 10.50 -5.78 7.26
N ILE A 84 9.53 -6.63 6.91
CA ILE A 84 8.54 -6.30 5.86
C ILE A 84 7.77 -5.03 6.24
N ALA A 85 7.21 -4.97 7.44
CA ALA A 85 6.41 -3.83 7.89
C ALA A 85 7.21 -2.53 7.96
N MET A 86 8.49 -2.57 8.28
CA MET A 86 9.38 -1.41 8.26
C MET A 86 9.76 -0.96 6.85
N GLY A 87 9.50 -1.77 5.82
CA GLY A 87 9.91 -1.48 4.45
C GLY A 87 11.43 -1.45 4.28
N VAL A 88 12.11 -2.37 4.93
CA VAL A 88 13.58 -2.44 4.97
C VAL A 88 14.16 -2.54 3.55
N THR A 89 15.06 -1.62 3.22
CA THR A 89 15.83 -1.69 1.96
C THR A 89 17.04 -2.64 2.12
N PRO A 90 17.65 -3.10 1.01
CA PRO A 90 18.86 -3.95 1.11
C PRO A 90 20.02 -3.31 1.89
N GLU A 91 20.15 -1.97 1.83
CA GLU A 91 21.15 -1.22 2.61
C GLU A 91 20.82 -1.25 4.10
N MET A 92 19.55 -1.02 4.44
CA MET A 92 19.05 -1.05 5.81
C MET A 92 19.12 -2.46 6.41
N GLU A 93 18.84 -3.50 5.61
CA GLU A 93 18.97 -4.91 6.01
C GLU A 93 20.40 -5.24 6.40
N ARG A 94 21.37 -4.83 5.57
CA ARG A 94 22.80 -4.99 5.88
C ARG A 94 23.20 -4.26 7.17
N ALA A 95 22.71 -3.02 7.34
CA ALA A 95 22.97 -2.24 8.56
C ALA A 95 22.40 -2.93 9.81
N ILE A 96 21.16 -3.40 9.77
CA ILE A 96 20.54 -4.15 10.86
C ILE A 96 21.34 -5.42 11.20
N HIS A 97 21.81 -6.14 10.19
CA HIS A 97 22.62 -7.35 10.40
C HIS A 97 23.93 -7.03 11.11
N ILE A 98 24.67 -6.01 10.64
CA ILE A 98 25.94 -5.58 11.28
C ILE A 98 25.69 -5.13 12.72
N ILE A 99 24.66 -4.33 12.98
CA ILE A 99 24.30 -3.87 14.32
C ILE A 99 24.07 -5.06 15.25
N ARG A 100 23.20 -6.01 14.86
CA ARG A 100 22.90 -7.21 15.66
C ARG A 100 24.13 -8.06 15.95
N MET A 101 24.97 -8.29 14.94
CA MET A 101 26.19 -9.10 15.08
C MET A 101 27.20 -8.42 16.01
N SER A 102 27.38 -7.11 15.89
CA SER A 102 28.31 -6.33 16.71
C SER A 102 27.86 -6.26 18.17
N GLU A 103 26.57 -6.03 18.42
CA GLU A 103 25.98 -6.01 19.76
C GLU A 103 26.10 -7.38 20.45
N ASN A 104 25.77 -8.48 19.73
CA ASN A 104 25.92 -9.84 20.26
C ASN A 104 27.36 -10.21 20.56
N ALA A 105 28.32 -9.65 19.84
CA ALA A 105 29.76 -9.86 20.04
C ALA A 105 30.39 -8.87 21.04
N ASN A 106 29.61 -7.91 21.60
CA ASN A 106 30.11 -6.78 22.39
C ASN A 106 31.21 -5.97 21.68
N LYS A 107 31.09 -5.79 20.34
CA LYS A 107 32.04 -5.07 19.48
C LYS A 107 31.38 -3.82 18.89
N THR A 108 30.98 -2.89 19.73
CA THR A 108 30.27 -1.67 19.30
C THR A 108 31.20 -0.48 19.01
N ASP A 109 32.52 -0.64 19.21
CA ASP A 109 33.52 0.41 18.97
C ASP A 109 34.22 0.27 17.61
N THR A 110 33.56 -0.38 16.61
CA THR A 110 34.13 -0.59 15.28
C THR A 110 33.58 0.45 14.28
N PRO A 111 34.39 0.86 13.28
CA PRO A 111 33.93 1.74 12.22
C PRO A 111 32.69 1.17 11.48
N GLU A 112 32.68 -0.14 11.24
CA GLU A 112 31.56 -0.82 10.55
C GLU A 112 30.25 -0.70 11.37
N TYR A 113 30.31 -0.76 12.70
CA TYR A 113 29.14 -0.54 13.54
C TYR A 113 28.65 0.90 13.47
N ALA A 114 29.57 1.88 13.51
CA ALA A 114 29.24 3.29 13.39
C ALA A 114 28.56 3.58 12.03
N ASP A 115 29.11 3.13 10.92
CA ASP A 115 28.55 3.31 9.58
C ASP A 115 27.17 2.63 9.44
N ALA A 116 26.99 1.48 10.08
CA ALA A 116 25.70 0.78 10.09
C ALA A 116 24.63 1.56 10.90
N ILE A 117 25.02 2.11 12.03
CA ILE A 117 24.14 3.00 12.84
C ILE A 117 23.76 4.25 12.04
N ASP A 118 24.70 4.86 11.34
CA ASP A 118 24.44 6.05 10.52
C ASP A 118 23.49 5.72 9.35
N THR A 119 23.68 4.59 8.69
CA THR A 119 22.76 4.10 7.63
C THR A 119 21.35 3.87 8.17
N PHE A 120 21.23 3.22 9.32
CA PHE A 120 19.95 2.96 9.98
C PHE A 120 19.25 4.25 10.43
N ASN A 121 20.01 5.21 10.95
CA ASN A 121 19.52 6.53 11.33
C ASN A 121 19.05 7.35 10.12
N ALA A 122 19.84 7.36 9.04
CA ALA A 122 19.48 8.06 7.80
C ALA A 122 18.16 7.54 7.20
N ALA A 123 17.87 6.26 7.39
CA ALA A 123 16.60 5.63 7.02
C ALA A 123 15.48 5.82 8.07
N ASN A 124 15.67 6.64 9.12
CA ASN A 124 14.75 6.81 10.26
C ASN A 124 14.39 5.49 10.97
N GLY A 125 15.28 4.50 10.96
CA GLY A 125 15.01 3.14 11.44
C GLY A 125 14.47 3.07 12.86
N TYR A 126 14.99 3.90 13.78
CA TYR A 126 14.49 3.97 15.17
C TYR A 126 13.06 4.49 15.31
N GLN A 127 12.55 5.26 14.34
CA GLN A 127 11.16 5.74 14.34
C GLN A 127 10.23 4.75 13.63
N LEU A 128 10.73 4.06 12.61
CA LEU A 128 9.96 3.08 11.83
C LEU A 128 9.59 1.86 12.68
N GLU A 129 10.50 1.35 13.49
CA GLU A 129 10.26 0.13 14.27
C GLU A 129 9.10 0.27 15.27
N PRO A 130 9.01 1.29 16.13
CA PRO A 130 7.86 1.48 17.02
C PRO A 130 6.56 1.68 16.26
N LYS A 131 6.59 2.41 15.13
CA LYS A 131 5.44 2.64 14.26
C LYS A 131 4.96 1.32 13.64
N ALA A 132 5.89 0.52 13.09
CA ALA A 132 5.60 -0.79 12.52
C ALA A 132 4.98 -1.74 13.55
N LYS A 133 5.57 -1.83 14.74
CA LYS A 133 5.03 -2.64 15.85
C LYS A 133 3.62 -2.24 16.24
N LYS A 134 3.33 -0.94 16.30
CA LYS A 134 1.99 -0.42 16.60
C LYS A 134 0.97 -0.81 15.52
N ILE A 135 1.35 -0.68 14.25
CA ILE A 135 0.48 -1.01 13.11
C ILE A 135 0.26 -2.53 13.03
N LEU A 136 1.31 -3.33 13.18
CA LEU A 136 1.21 -4.79 13.21
C LEU A 136 0.26 -5.28 14.31
N LYS A 137 0.33 -4.70 15.52
CA LYS A 137 -0.63 -5.00 16.60
C LYS A 137 -2.06 -4.66 16.22
N GLY A 138 -2.27 -3.52 15.53
CA GLY A 138 -3.58 -3.14 15.00
C GLY A 138 -4.12 -4.12 13.97
N LEU A 139 -3.25 -4.77 13.20
CA LEU A 139 -3.56 -5.82 12.24
C LEU A 139 -3.53 -7.24 12.85
N ALA A 140 -3.66 -7.33 14.18
CA ALA A 140 -3.78 -8.56 14.97
C ALA A 140 -2.51 -9.43 15.06
N PHE A 141 -1.33 -8.95 14.68
CA PHE A 141 -0.08 -9.65 14.95
C PHE A 141 0.25 -9.64 16.44
N ARG A 142 0.71 -10.78 16.96
CA ARG A 142 1.27 -10.88 18.31
C ARG A 142 2.73 -10.45 18.30
N GLU A 143 3.25 -10.03 19.44
CA GLU A 143 4.68 -9.66 19.55
C GLU A 143 5.62 -10.82 19.19
N SER A 144 5.20 -12.06 19.50
CA SER A 144 5.93 -13.28 19.10
C SER A 144 6.06 -13.48 17.59
N ASP A 145 5.18 -12.84 16.80
CA ASP A 145 5.19 -13.00 15.35
C ASP A 145 6.14 -12.02 14.66
N PHE A 146 6.54 -10.94 15.33
CA PHE A 146 7.33 -9.86 14.70
C PHE A 146 8.68 -10.33 14.12
N HIS A 147 9.33 -11.25 14.82
CA HIS A 147 10.64 -11.77 14.42
C HIS A 147 10.56 -13.13 13.72
N ARG A 148 9.34 -13.61 13.42
CA ARG A 148 9.19 -14.83 12.63
C ARG A 148 9.49 -14.57 11.17
N PRO A 149 10.16 -15.51 10.48
CA PRO A 149 10.32 -15.46 9.04
C PRO A 149 8.95 -15.39 8.35
N ALA A 150 8.78 -14.42 7.44
CA ALA A 150 7.50 -14.21 6.77
C ALA A 150 7.08 -15.41 5.91
N ARG A 151 8.04 -16.19 5.38
CA ARG A 151 7.78 -17.43 4.64
C ARG A 151 7.05 -18.51 5.44
N GLU A 152 7.06 -18.43 6.78
CA GLU A 152 6.33 -19.36 7.66
C GLU A 152 4.90 -18.92 7.90
N MET A 153 4.51 -17.74 7.41
CA MET A 153 3.17 -17.20 7.58
C MET A 153 2.26 -17.62 6.42
N SER A 154 0.96 -17.67 6.67
CA SER A 154 0.00 -17.86 5.57
C SER A 154 -0.10 -16.63 4.69
N GLY A 155 -0.56 -16.77 3.44
CA GLY A 155 -0.71 -15.68 2.49
C GLY A 155 -1.49 -14.49 3.03
N GLY A 156 -2.56 -14.72 3.79
CA GLY A 156 -3.32 -13.65 4.43
C GLY A 156 -2.53 -12.85 5.48
N TRP A 157 -1.67 -13.52 6.26
CA TRP A 157 -0.77 -12.83 7.19
C TRP A 157 0.33 -12.06 6.47
N ILE A 158 0.84 -12.60 5.37
CA ILE A 158 1.82 -11.88 4.51
C ILE A 158 1.17 -10.62 3.95
N MET A 159 -0.08 -10.70 3.45
CA MET A 159 -0.83 -9.53 2.98
C MET A 159 -0.99 -8.46 4.06
N ARG A 160 -1.31 -8.86 5.30
CA ARG A 160 -1.36 -7.93 6.45
C ARG A 160 0.00 -7.27 6.73
N ALA A 161 1.11 -7.99 6.58
CA ALA A 161 2.45 -7.44 6.76
C ALA A 161 2.80 -6.41 5.66
N TYR A 162 2.43 -6.67 4.40
CA TYR A 162 2.58 -5.70 3.30
C TYR A 162 1.66 -4.49 3.47
N LEU A 163 0.42 -4.69 3.94
CA LEU A 163 -0.45 -3.57 4.32
C LEU A 163 0.20 -2.73 5.42
N ALA A 164 0.75 -3.38 6.47
CA ALA A 164 1.48 -2.66 7.53
C ALA A 164 2.63 -1.83 6.96
N LYS A 165 3.42 -2.36 6.01
CA LYS A 165 4.49 -1.63 5.33
C LYS A 165 3.98 -0.34 4.70
N LEU A 166 2.89 -0.40 3.95
CA LEU A 166 2.33 0.78 3.29
C LEU A 166 1.84 1.81 4.30
N LEU A 167 1.20 1.37 5.39
CA LEU A 167 0.74 2.26 6.46
C LEU A 167 1.90 2.87 7.26
N VAL A 168 3.04 2.17 7.37
CA VAL A 168 4.26 2.70 8.00
C VAL A 168 4.91 3.77 7.14
N LEU A 169 5.02 3.51 5.83
CA LEU A 169 5.69 4.39 4.88
C LEU A 169 4.87 5.63 4.51
N GLU A 170 3.55 5.57 4.71
CA GLU A 170 2.62 6.69 4.45
C GLU A 170 2.81 7.35 3.07
N PRO A 171 2.67 6.59 1.96
CA PRO A 171 2.74 7.18 0.62
C PRO A 171 1.68 8.28 0.42
N ASP A 172 1.96 9.22 -0.49
CA ASP A 172 1.05 10.33 -0.80
C ASP A 172 -0.25 9.85 -1.46
N LEU A 173 -0.16 8.81 -2.31
CA LEU A 173 -1.29 8.08 -2.85
C LEU A 173 -1.21 6.62 -2.41
N LEU A 174 -2.16 6.20 -1.56
CA LEU A 174 -2.31 4.82 -1.13
C LEU A 174 -3.36 4.12 -2.00
N MET A 175 -2.92 3.17 -2.82
CA MET A 175 -3.77 2.36 -3.67
C MET A 175 -4.00 0.99 -3.04
N LEU A 176 -5.26 0.63 -2.79
CA LEU A 176 -5.63 -0.61 -2.11
C LEU A 176 -6.57 -1.44 -3.00
N ASP A 177 -6.15 -2.66 -3.35
CA ASP A 177 -6.98 -3.62 -4.11
C ASP A 177 -7.50 -4.70 -3.14
N GLU A 178 -8.79 -4.62 -2.79
CA GLU A 178 -9.50 -5.53 -1.88
C GLU A 178 -8.80 -5.71 -0.50
N PRO A 179 -8.47 -4.62 0.23
CA PRO A 179 -7.68 -4.71 1.46
C PRO A 179 -8.39 -5.45 2.60
N THR A 180 -9.70 -5.67 2.49
CA THR A 180 -10.54 -6.29 3.52
C THR A 180 -10.52 -7.81 3.49
N ASN A 181 -10.15 -8.44 2.36
CA ASN A 181 -10.28 -9.89 2.12
C ASN A 181 -9.55 -10.78 3.13
N HIS A 182 -8.51 -10.28 3.80
CA HIS A 182 -7.67 -11.06 4.70
C HIS A 182 -7.73 -10.56 6.15
N LEU A 183 -8.68 -9.68 6.46
CA LEU A 183 -8.82 -9.09 7.79
C LEU A 183 -9.97 -9.73 8.57
N ASP A 184 -9.75 -9.98 9.86
CA ASP A 184 -10.83 -10.23 10.80
C ASP A 184 -11.51 -8.90 11.18
N LEU A 185 -12.69 -8.99 11.80
CA LEU A 185 -13.50 -7.82 12.13
C LEU A 185 -12.74 -6.78 12.97
N LEU A 186 -11.92 -7.18 13.92
CA LEU A 186 -11.19 -6.24 14.77
C LEU A 186 -10.11 -5.51 14.00
N SER A 187 -9.36 -6.20 13.15
CA SER A 187 -8.37 -5.63 12.24
C SER A 187 -9.03 -4.70 11.22
N LEU A 188 -10.21 -5.06 10.71
CA LEU A 188 -10.99 -4.24 9.78
C LEU A 188 -11.41 -2.92 10.41
N LEU A 189 -12.01 -2.96 11.61
CA LEU A 189 -12.42 -1.77 12.36
C LEU A 189 -11.22 -0.88 12.75
N TRP A 190 -10.08 -1.49 13.05
CA TRP A 190 -8.85 -0.76 13.32
C TRP A 190 -8.34 -0.07 12.06
N LEU A 191 -8.27 -0.80 10.92
CA LEU A 191 -7.83 -0.26 9.63
C LEU A 191 -8.71 0.92 9.21
N GLN A 192 -10.04 0.77 9.32
CA GLN A 192 -10.99 1.83 8.99
C GLN A 192 -10.71 3.13 9.77
N ARG A 193 -10.50 3.01 11.09
CA ARG A 193 -10.13 4.17 11.93
C ARG A 193 -8.78 4.77 11.55
N TYR A 194 -7.81 3.94 11.18
CA TYR A 194 -6.50 4.40 10.74
C TYR A 194 -6.61 5.19 9.43
N LEU A 195 -7.31 4.64 8.43
CA LEU A 195 -7.48 5.25 7.12
C LEU A 195 -8.32 6.55 7.15
N LYS A 196 -9.26 6.70 8.10
CA LYS A 196 -9.98 7.97 8.32
C LYS A 196 -9.03 9.14 8.63
N ASN A 197 -7.91 8.86 9.31
CA ASN A 197 -6.91 9.87 9.69
C ASN A 197 -5.64 9.79 8.85
N TYR A 198 -5.67 9.06 7.74
CA TYR A 198 -4.53 8.92 6.86
C TYR A 198 -4.17 10.26 6.20
N PRO A 199 -2.90 10.70 6.20
CA PRO A 199 -2.53 12.04 5.70
C PRO A 199 -2.59 12.16 4.17
N GLY A 200 -2.31 11.06 3.44
CA GLY A 200 -2.32 11.01 1.98
C GLY A 200 -3.70 10.77 1.39
N ALA A 201 -3.78 10.77 0.08
CA ALA A 201 -4.97 10.35 -0.64
C ALA A 201 -5.07 8.82 -0.68
N ILE A 202 -6.29 8.32 -0.81
CA ILE A 202 -6.58 6.89 -0.89
C ILE A 202 -7.40 6.64 -2.16
N LEU A 203 -6.96 5.69 -2.97
CA LEU A 203 -7.76 5.09 -4.03
C LEU A 203 -7.95 3.61 -3.73
N MET A 204 -9.19 3.17 -3.53
CA MET A 204 -9.44 1.79 -3.16
C MET A 204 -10.44 1.10 -4.09
N ILE A 205 -10.23 -0.20 -4.27
CA ILE A 205 -11.19 -1.14 -4.80
C ILE A 205 -11.63 -2.01 -3.63
N SER A 206 -12.93 -2.09 -3.35
CA SER A 206 -13.48 -3.01 -2.36
C SER A 206 -14.90 -3.44 -2.72
N HIS A 207 -15.28 -4.62 -2.27
CA HIS A 207 -16.67 -5.12 -2.32
C HIS A 207 -17.39 -4.95 -0.97
N ASP A 208 -16.68 -4.52 0.06
CA ASP A 208 -17.22 -4.26 1.39
C ASP A 208 -17.81 -2.84 1.44
N ARG A 209 -19.14 -2.77 1.29
CA ARG A 209 -19.87 -1.49 1.27
C ARG A 209 -19.79 -0.75 2.60
N ASP A 210 -19.97 -1.46 3.71
CA ASP A 210 -19.94 -0.87 5.04
C ASP A 210 -18.57 -0.25 5.35
N PHE A 211 -17.50 -0.89 4.88
CA PHE A 211 -16.15 -0.36 5.00
C PHE A 211 -15.97 0.91 4.15
N MET A 212 -16.46 0.92 2.92
CA MET A 212 -16.35 2.07 2.02
C MET A 212 -17.20 3.26 2.50
N ASP A 213 -18.46 3.03 2.87
CA ASP A 213 -19.40 4.08 3.30
C ASP A 213 -18.86 4.96 4.42
N GLU A 214 -18.10 4.36 5.32
CA GLU A 214 -17.50 5.04 6.46
C GLU A 214 -16.20 5.79 6.13
N LEU A 215 -15.63 5.58 4.94
CA LEU A 215 -14.30 6.06 4.60
C LEU A 215 -14.26 6.96 3.38
N VAL A 216 -15.02 6.63 2.31
CA VAL A 216 -14.91 7.31 1.02
C VAL A 216 -15.77 8.58 0.94
N GLU A 217 -15.28 9.55 0.19
CA GLU A 217 -15.93 10.85 -0.06
C GLU A 217 -16.40 10.96 -1.50
N ASN A 218 -15.75 10.23 -2.41
CA ASN A 218 -16.07 10.17 -3.83
C ASN A 218 -15.99 8.73 -4.32
N VAL A 219 -16.90 8.36 -5.21
CA VAL A 219 -16.94 7.05 -5.87
C VAL A 219 -16.86 7.24 -7.37
N TYR A 220 -15.94 6.55 -8.02
CA TYR A 220 -15.92 6.39 -9.47
C TYR A 220 -16.45 5.00 -9.82
N ASP A 221 -17.56 4.96 -10.56
CA ASP A 221 -18.14 3.70 -11.07
C ASP A 221 -17.75 3.52 -12.52
N ILE A 222 -17.28 2.31 -12.85
CA ILE A 222 -17.03 1.92 -14.25
C ILE A 222 -18.34 1.41 -14.84
N ASP A 223 -19.06 2.29 -15.52
CA ASP A 223 -20.30 1.96 -16.23
C ASP A 223 -20.17 2.27 -17.72
N ASN A 224 -20.54 1.32 -18.59
CA ASN A 224 -20.52 1.48 -20.05
C ASN A 224 -19.22 2.04 -20.63
N GLU A 225 -18.07 1.55 -20.15
CA GLU A 225 -16.72 1.96 -20.60
C GLU A 225 -16.31 3.39 -20.13
N GLU A 226 -17.09 4.03 -19.27
CA GLU A 226 -16.84 5.35 -18.72
C GLU A 226 -16.63 5.30 -17.20
N LEU A 227 -15.91 6.29 -16.65
CA LEU A 227 -15.80 6.53 -15.21
C LEU A 227 -16.83 7.59 -14.84
N VAL A 228 -17.85 7.19 -14.10
CA VAL A 228 -18.89 8.10 -13.61
C VAL A 228 -18.58 8.47 -12.16
N GLU A 229 -18.41 9.78 -11.91
CA GLU A 229 -18.14 10.28 -10.55
C GLU A 229 -19.45 10.46 -9.78
N TYR A 230 -19.50 9.92 -8.57
CA TYR A 230 -20.53 10.16 -7.58
C TYR A 230 -19.89 10.77 -6.34
N ARG A 231 -20.39 11.93 -5.90
CA ARG A 231 -19.96 12.60 -4.67
C ARG A 231 -20.80 12.15 -3.50
N GLY A 232 -20.12 11.74 -2.45
CA GLY A 232 -20.73 11.20 -1.24
C GLY A 232 -20.20 9.80 -0.94
N ASN A 233 -20.77 9.17 0.10
CA ASN A 233 -20.53 7.76 0.43
C ASN A 233 -21.23 6.83 -0.60
N TYR A 234 -20.86 5.56 -0.57
CA TYR A 234 -21.29 4.53 -1.53
C TYR A 234 -22.78 4.20 -1.45
#